data_b94472cdb7c29ce4f4317e154768789d
#
_entry.id   b94472cdb7c29ce4f4317e154768789d
#
_cell.length_a   1.000
_cell.length_b   1.000
_cell.length_c   1.000
_cell.angle_alpha   90.00
_cell.angle_beta   90.00
_cell.angle_gamma   90.00
#
_symmetry.space_group_name_H-M   'P 1'
#
loop_
_entity.id
_entity.type
_entity.pdbx_description
1 polymer ?
#
loop_
_entity_poly.entity_id
_entity_poly.type
_entity_poly.pdbx_seq_one_letter_code
_entity_poly.pdbx_strand_id
1 'polypeptide(L)'
;MVLVAQIIVDVPLMQTDRPYSYLIPEAMQGQIAIGMRVHVPFGKGNRLLQGFVIGFEEQEDLRDFPELKPIAELLDYEPVLNQDQLDLADQMRHTVFSYKISILKSMLPGLLNSQYDKVIMATDKLDEEDKQTFLQGQDHVLFSQLSEEQRQAIPRLVQSGRVTVDYLAKDKQNIKTEKHYSVQKGILETLAISQRAKRR
;
A
#
# COMPACT_ATOMS: atom_id res chain seq x y z
N MET A 1 -15.52 19.83 18.02
CA MET A 1 -14.35 18.92 18.10
C MET A 1 -14.25 18.17 16.79
N VAL A 2 -13.08 18.17 16.18
CA VAL A 2 -12.80 17.45 14.93
C VAL A 2 -11.69 16.45 15.20
N LEU A 3 -11.92 15.20 14.82
CA LEU A 3 -10.93 14.13 14.95
C LEU A 3 -9.93 14.22 13.79
N VAL A 4 -8.65 14.30 14.09
CA VAL A 4 -7.54 14.28 13.12
C VAL A 4 -6.72 13.02 13.30
N ALA A 5 -6.21 12.47 12.19
CA ALA A 5 -5.33 11.32 12.23
C ALA A 5 -3.87 11.77 12.33
N GLN A 6 -3.11 11.10 13.19
CA GLN A 6 -1.67 11.23 13.32
C GLN A 6 -0.99 10.21 12.42
N ILE A 7 -0.23 10.68 11.43
CA ILE A 7 0.31 9.83 10.37
C ILE A 7 1.82 9.98 10.27
N ILE A 8 2.55 8.87 10.24
CA ILE A 8 3.95 8.80 9.86
C ILE A 8 4.01 8.61 8.34
N VAL A 9 4.57 9.59 7.62
CA VAL A 9 4.68 9.56 6.16
C VAL A 9 5.90 8.78 5.68
N ASP A 10 5.81 8.15 4.50
CA ASP A 10 6.91 7.37 3.90
C ASP A 10 7.99 8.28 3.28
N VAL A 11 8.66 9.02 4.16
CA VAL A 11 9.84 9.83 3.83
C VAL A 11 10.88 9.60 4.92
N PRO A 12 11.89 8.74 4.69
CA PRO A 12 12.88 8.38 5.72
C PRO A 12 13.96 9.48 5.85
N LEU A 13 13.58 10.62 6.41
CA LEU A 13 14.45 11.74 6.70
C LEU A 13 14.29 12.18 8.16
N MET A 14 15.34 12.73 8.77
CA MET A 14 15.30 13.17 10.16
C MET A 14 14.21 14.22 10.42
N GLN A 15 13.97 15.12 9.47
CA GLN A 15 12.97 16.19 9.60
C GLN A 15 11.54 15.70 9.51
N THR A 16 11.30 14.54 8.89
CA THR A 16 9.99 13.95 8.66
C THR A 16 9.69 12.77 9.59
N ASP A 17 10.65 12.41 10.46
CA ASP A 17 10.49 11.31 11.41
C ASP A 17 9.67 11.71 12.64
N ARG A 18 8.49 12.25 12.38
CA ARG A 18 7.48 12.68 13.35
C ARG A 18 6.07 12.51 12.78
N PRO A 19 5.05 12.41 13.64
CA PRO A 19 3.67 12.42 13.18
C PRO A 19 3.29 13.75 12.51
N TYR A 20 2.40 13.63 11.51
CA TYR A 20 1.73 14.74 10.85
C TYR A 20 0.22 14.57 10.99
N SER A 21 -0.47 15.66 11.32
CA SER A 21 -1.92 15.67 11.48
C SER A 21 -2.61 15.80 10.12
N TYR A 22 -3.63 14.99 9.89
CA TYR A 22 -4.45 15.02 8.69
C TYR A 22 -5.94 14.97 9.04
N LEU A 23 -6.74 15.69 8.26
CA LEU A 23 -8.20 15.61 8.36
C LEU A 23 -8.70 14.24 7.91
N ILE A 24 -9.64 13.70 8.64
CA ILE A 24 -10.34 12.47 8.26
C ILE A 24 -11.58 12.86 7.47
N PRO A 25 -11.64 12.57 6.15
CA PRO A 25 -12.84 12.80 5.35
C PRO A 25 -14.06 12.09 5.94
N GLU A 26 -15.23 12.67 5.79
CA GLU A 26 -16.48 12.10 6.32
C GLU A 26 -16.72 10.67 5.82
N ALA A 27 -16.41 10.39 4.57
CA ALA A 27 -16.51 9.06 3.97
C ALA A 27 -15.61 8.00 4.62
N MET A 28 -14.54 8.42 5.33
CA MET A 28 -13.57 7.52 5.99
C MET A 28 -13.82 7.41 7.49
N GLN A 29 -14.74 8.21 8.04
CA GLN A 29 -15.09 8.13 9.46
C GLN A 29 -15.70 6.76 9.79
N GLY A 30 -15.23 6.16 10.89
CA GLY A 30 -15.63 4.82 11.29
C GLY A 30 -14.98 3.67 10.49
N GLN A 31 -14.20 3.98 9.43
CA GLN A 31 -13.47 2.98 8.66
C GLN A 31 -11.96 3.02 8.94
N ILE A 32 -11.43 4.21 9.24
CA ILE A 32 -10.02 4.41 9.53
C ILE A 32 -9.69 3.90 10.95
N ALA A 33 -8.59 3.16 11.07
CA ALA A 33 -8.09 2.64 12.34
C ALA A 33 -6.57 2.79 12.46
N ILE A 34 -6.06 2.77 13.69
CA ILE A 34 -4.62 2.76 13.99
C ILE A 34 -3.99 1.51 13.36
N GLY A 35 -2.82 1.68 12.75
CA GLY A 35 -2.11 0.61 12.04
C GLY A 35 -2.46 0.44 10.57
N MET A 36 -3.45 1.19 10.06
CA MET A 36 -3.77 1.21 8.63
C MET A 36 -2.79 2.07 7.84
N ARG A 37 -2.60 1.70 6.57
CA ARG A 37 -1.89 2.54 5.60
C ARG A 37 -2.86 3.44 4.87
N VAL A 38 -2.37 4.64 4.56
CA VAL A 38 -3.14 5.67 3.85
C VAL A 38 -2.28 6.34 2.79
N HIS A 39 -2.92 6.92 1.77
CA HIS A 39 -2.29 7.91 0.92
C HIS A 39 -2.64 9.32 1.42
N VAL A 40 -1.62 10.14 1.56
CA VAL A 40 -1.75 11.53 2.01
C VAL A 40 -1.00 12.51 1.12
N PRO A 41 -1.53 13.71 0.87
CA PRO A 41 -0.81 14.76 0.16
C PRO A 41 0.27 15.36 1.08
N PHE A 42 1.53 15.31 0.67
CA PHE A 42 2.66 15.78 1.45
C PHE A 42 3.48 16.86 0.72
N GLY A 43 4.02 17.80 1.51
CA GLY A 43 4.85 18.90 1.01
C GLY A 43 4.09 19.97 0.21
N LYS A 44 4.82 20.93 -0.34
CA LYS A 44 4.25 22.07 -1.11
C LYS A 44 3.60 21.63 -2.43
N GLY A 45 4.09 20.55 -3.04
CA GLY A 45 3.59 20.00 -4.30
C GLY A 45 2.42 19.02 -4.16
N ASN A 46 1.89 18.79 -2.97
CA ASN A 46 0.81 17.83 -2.70
C ASN A 46 1.04 16.44 -3.30
N ARG A 47 2.29 15.98 -3.34
CA ARG A 47 2.61 14.65 -3.81
C ARG A 47 1.96 13.63 -2.89
N LEU A 48 1.22 12.68 -3.45
CA LEU A 48 0.64 11.58 -2.70
C LEU A 48 1.75 10.64 -2.23
N LEU A 49 1.83 10.46 -0.92
CA LEU A 49 2.75 9.55 -0.26
C LEU A 49 1.96 8.57 0.60
N GLN A 50 2.50 7.37 0.74
CA GLN A 50 2.00 6.42 1.71
C GLN A 50 2.38 6.89 3.12
N GLY A 51 1.51 6.60 4.09
CA GLY A 51 1.76 6.79 5.50
C GLY A 51 1.06 5.73 6.33
N PHE A 52 1.37 5.69 7.63
CA PHE A 52 0.73 4.82 8.61
C PHE A 52 -0.01 5.65 9.64
N VAL A 53 -1.25 5.30 9.89
CA VAL A 53 -2.04 5.88 10.99
C VAL A 53 -1.49 5.32 12.31
N ILE A 54 -0.99 6.20 13.17
CA ILE A 54 -0.39 5.80 14.45
C ILE A 54 -1.22 6.28 15.66
N GLY A 55 -2.22 7.10 15.43
CA GLY A 55 -3.10 7.61 16.48
C GLY A 55 -4.12 8.59 15.95
N PHE A 56 -4.97 9.04 16.84
CA PHE A 56 -5.96 10.07 16.61
C PHE A 56 -5.85 11.15 17.69
N GLU A 57 -6.19 12.38 17.34
CA GLU A 57 -6.20 13.51 18.25
C GLU A 57 -7.46 14.35 18.02
N GLU A 58 -8.09 14.78 19.09
CA GLU A 58 -9.23 15.69 19.01
C GLU A 58 -8.74 17.13 18.99
N GLN A 59 -9.15 17.87 17.98
CA GLN A 59 -8.89 19.30 17.85
C GLN A 59 -10.17 20.09 18.13
N GLU A 60 -10.08 21.07 19.02
CA GLU A 60 -11.24 21.90 19.38
C GLU A 60 -11.62 22.85 18.24
N ASP A 61 -10.65 23.43 17.55
CA ASP A 61 -10.86 24.37 16.47
C ASP A 61 -9.89 24.14 15.30
N LEU A 62 -10.44 23.95 14.11
CA LEU A 62 -9.66 23.82 12.86
C LEU A 62 -9.04 25.15 12.40
N ARG A 63 -9.52 26.28 12.92
CA ARG A 63 -8.97 27.61 12.57
C ARG A 63 -7.52 27.78 13.02
N ASP A 64 -7.11 27.04 14.05
CA ASP A 64 -5.73 27.02 14.53
C ASP A 64 -4.79 26.25 13.59
N PHE A 65 -5.37 25.46 12.67
CA PHE A 65 -4.63 24.61 11.73
C PHE A 65 -5.10 24.79 10.27
N PRO A 66 -4.96 26.01 9.69
CA PRO A 66 -5.52 26.31 8.37
C PRO A 66 -4.91 25.50 7.22
N GLU A 67 -3.80 24.80 7.45
CA GLU A 67 -3.08 24.02 6.45
C GLU A 67 -3.31 22.50 6.57
N LEU A 68 -4.23 22.05 7.44
CA LEU A 68 -4.53 20.62 7.56
C LEU A 68 -5.09 20.08 6.24
N LYS A 69 -4.40 19.10 5.69
CA LYS A 69 -4.80 18.42 4.46
C LYS A 69 -5.63 17.19 4.78
N PRO A 70 -6.62 16.85 3.93
CA PRO A 70 -7.36 15.60 4.10
C PRO A 70 -6.54 14.38 3.69
N ILE A 71 -6.83 13.24 4.29
CA ILE A 71 -6.39 11.93 3.80
C ILE A 71 -7.01 11.73 2.42
N ALA A 72 -6.21 11.28 1.45
CA ALA A 72 -6.67 11.08 0.09
C ALA A 72 -7.34 9.72 -0.10
N GLU A 73 -6.79 8.66 0.51
CA GLU A 73 -7.25 7.28 0.30
C GLU A 73 -6.85 6.38 1.47
N LEU A 74 -7.73 5.43 1.84
CA LEU A 74 -7.39 4.29 2.70
C LEU A 74 -6.83 3.15 1.83
N LEU A 75 -5.63 2.67 2.16
CA LEU A 75 -5.01 1.57 1.43
C LEU A 75 -5.46 0.20 1.95
N ASP A 76 -5.87 0.13 3.20
CA ASP A 76 -6.26 -1.10 3.88
C ASP A 76 -7.70 -1.01 4.38
N TYR A 77 -8.35 -2.16 4.57
CA TYR A 77 -9.67 -2.28 5.18
C TYR A 77 -9.60 -2.73 6.64
N GLU A 78 -8.43 -3.24 7.04
CA GLU A 78 -8.10 -3.66 8.40
C GLU A 78 -6.69 -3.19 8.74
N PRO A 79 -6.37 -3.00 10.04
CA PRO A 79 -5.03 -2.65 10.45
C PRO A 79 -4.00 -3.69 10.01
N VAL A 80 -2.96 -3.26 9.29
CA VAL A 80 -1.83 -4.11 8.88
C VAL A 80 -0.73 -4.18 9.94
N LEU A 81 -0.78 -3.27 10.93
CA LEU A 81 0.04 -3.26 12.12
C LEU A 81 -0.86 -3.13 13.35
N ASN A 82 -0.57 -3.89 14.39
CA ASN A 82 -1.24 -3.77 15.68
C ASN A 82 -0.50 -2.80 16.62
N GLN A 83 -1.10 -2.51 17.79
CA GLN A 83 -0.52 -1.58 18.75
C GLN A 83 0.85 -2.04 19.26
N ASP A 84 1.02 -3.33 19.55
CA ASP A 84 2.30 -3.88 20.05
C ASP A 84 3.44 -3.66 19.05
N GLN A 85 3.14 -3.75 17.74
CA GLN A 85 4.11 -3.48 16.67
C GLN A 85 4.45 -1.99 16.57
N LEU A 86 3.49 -1.10 16.77
CA LEU A 86 3.72 0.33 16.81
C LEU A 86 4.58 0.73 18.00
N ASP A 87 4.30 0.17 19.17
CA ASP A 87 5.06 0.39 20.40
C ASP A 87 6.49 -0.18 20.28
N LEU A 88 6.62 -1.36 19.68
CA LEU A 88 7.92 -1.94 19.37
C LEU A 88 8.73 -1.06 18.42
N ALA A 89 8.09 -0.48 17.40
CA ALA A 89 8.76 0.43 16.47
C ALA A 89 9.30 1.68 17.18
N ASP A 90 8.57 2.22 18.16
CA ASP A 90 9.03 3.34 18.97
C ASP A 90 10.24 2.97 19.84
N GLN A 91 10.25 1.79 20.44
CA GLN A 91 11.39 1.29 21.23
C GLN A 91 12.62 1.05 20.33
N MET A 92 12.41 0.40 19.18
CA MET A 92 13.49 0.11 18.22
C MET A 92 14.14 1.36 17.67
N ARG A 93 13.35 2.41 17.39
CA ARG A 93 13.83 3.69 16.85
C ARG A 93 15.03 4.23 17.61
N HIS A 94 14.98 4.18 18.93
CA HIS A 94 16.06 4.68 19.80
C HIS A 94 17.24 3.71 19.90
N THR A 95 16.98 2.41 19.73
CA THR A 95 18.01 1.37 19.90
C THR A 95 18.83 1.17 18.61
N VAL A 96 18.17 1.18 17.44
CA VAL A 96 18.82 0.86 16.16
C VAL A 96 19.12 2.11 15.31
N PHE A 97 18.87 3.32 15.83
CA PHE A 97 19.09 4.58 15.15
C PHE A 97 18.46 4.64 13.73
N SER A 98 17.24 4.10 13.61
CA SER A 98 16.51 4.05 12.35
C SER A 98 15.28 4.94 12.39
N TYR A 99 14.80 5.38 11.22
CA TYR A 99 13.56 6.13 11.11
C TYR A 99 12.35 5.23 11.41
N LYS A 100 11.36 5.77 12.13
CA LYS A 100 10.13 5.02 12.48
C LYS A 100 9.48 4.40 11.24
N ILE A 101 9.37 5.17 10.16
CA ILE A 101 8.79 4.67 8.90
C ILE A 101 9.52 3.44 8.34
N SER A 102 10.86 3.41 8.42
CA SER A 102 11.66 2.29 7.94
C SER A 102 11.41 1.02 8.77
N ILE A 103 11.29 1.19 10.09
CA ILE A 103 10.97 0.11 11.01
C ILE A 103 9.56 -0.43 10.73
N LEU A 104 8.55 0.44 10.65
CA LEU A 104 7.17 0.04 10.32
C LEU A 104 7.10 -0.74 9.02
N LYS A 105 7.78 -0.28 7.98
CA LYS A 105 7.85 -0.99 6.69
C LYS A 105 8.52 -2.35 6.79
N SER A 106 9.54 -2.51 7.64
CA SER A 106 10.21 -3.80 7.83
C SER A 106 9.35 -4.84 8.54
N MET A 107 8.34 -4.40 9.31
CA MET A 107 7.39 -5.27 9.99
C MET A 107 6.27 -5.78 9.06
N LEU A 108 6.11 -5.15 7.89
CA LEU A 108 5.11 -5.57 6.92
C LEU A 108 5.55 -6.83 6.16
N PRO A 109 4.62 -7.73 5.84
CA PRO A 109 4.86 -8.75 4.84
C PRO A 109 5.40 -8.13 3.53
N GLY A 110 6.36 -8.80 2.88
CA GLY A 110 7.00 -8.29 1.67
C GLY A 110 6.01 -7.98 0.54
N LEU A 111 4.89 -8.69 0.51
CA LEU A 111 3.77 -8.46 -0.41
C LEU A 111 3.22 -7.04 -0.30
N LEU A 112 3.03 -6.54 0.92
CA LEU A 112 2.47 -5.21 1.20
C LEU A 112 3.47 -4.06 0.92
N ASN A 113 4.75 -4.38 0.75
CA ASN A 113 5.79 -3.43 0.36
C ASN A 113 5.97 -3.30 -1.17
N SER A 114 5.33 -4.17 -1.95
CA SER A 114 5.36 -4.18 -3.42
C SER A 114 4.05 -3.65 -4.01
N GLN A 115 4.01 -3.49 -5.34
CA GLN A 115 2.73 -3.25 -6.02
C GLN A 115 1.89 -4.53 -5.93
N TYR A 116 0.73 -4.42 -5.32
CA TYR A 116 -0.25 -5.51 -5.19
C TYR A 116 -1.60 -5.06 -5.76
N ASP A 117 -2.43 -6.04 -6.10
CA ASP A 117 -3.86 -5.83 -6.30
C ASP A 117 -4.61 -6.48 -5.15
N LYS A 118 -5.78 -5.95 -4.82
CA LYS A 118 -6.66 -6.52 -3.82
C LYS A 118 -7.61 -7.48 -4.50
N VAL A 119 -7.76 -8.66 -3.93
CA VAL A 119 -8.76 -9.65 -4.35
C VAL A 119 -9.88 -9.64 -3.33
N ILE A 120 -11.08 -9.30 -3.76
CA ILE A 120 -12.27 -9.36 -2.92
C ILE A 120 -12.88 -10.75 -3.07
N MET A 121 -13.02 -11.47 -1.97
CA MET A 121 -13.55 -12.84 -1.96
C MET A 121 -14.86 -12.89 -1.19
N ALA A 122 -15.84 -13.58 -1.76
CA ALA A 122 -17.11 -13.87 -1.10
C ALA A 122 -16.90 -14.78 0.11
N THR A 123 -17.64 -14.53 1.19
CA THR A 123 -17.79 -15.46 2.30
C THR A 123 -19.15 -16.14 2.24
N ASP A 124 -19.36 -17.17 3.04
CA ASP A 124 -20.67 -17.86 3.16
C ASP A 124 -21.81 -16.95 3.63
N LYS A 125 -21.49 -15.73 4.09
CA LYS A 125 -22.47 -14.73 4.54
C LYS A 125 -22.94 -13.79 3.43
N LEU A 126 -22.31 -13.83 2.24
CA LEU A 126 -22.71 -13.03 1.10
C LEU A 126 -23.86 -13.76 0.37
N ASP A 127 -25.01 -13.11 0.25
CA ASP A 127 -26.12 -13.64 -0.51
C ASP A 127 -25.89 -13.53 -2.03
N GLU A 128 -26.66 -14.29 -2.81
CA GLU A 128 -26.49 -14.36 -4.28
C GLU A 128 -26.83 -13.02 -4.97
N GLU A 129 -27.71 -12.20 -4.40
CA GLU A 129 -28.05 -10.88 -4.93
C GLU A 129 -26.90 -9.90 -4.76
N ASP A 130 -26.32 -9.83 -3.57
CA ASP A 130 -25.13 -9.04 -3.27
C ASP A 130 -23.91 -9.55 -4.06
N LYS A 131 -23.78 -10.88 -4.22
CA LYS A 131 -22.71 -11.48 -5.03
C LYS A 131 -22.81 -11.08 -6.50
N GLN A 132 -24.01 -11.08 -7.07
CA GLN A 132 -24.22 -10.62 -8.43
C GLN A 132 -23.93 -9.12 -8.58
N THR A 133 -24.33 -8.31 -7.62
CA THR A 133 -24.21 -6.85 -7.65
C THR A 133 -22.77 -6.39 -7.45
N PHE A 134 -22.07 -6.95 -6.45
CA PHE A 134 -20.76 -6.47 -6.04
C PHE A 134 -19.59 -7.28 -6.60
N LEU A 135 -19.77 -8.58 -6.82
CA LEU A 135 -18.72 -9.48 -7.31
C LEU A 135 -19.00 -10.03 -8.71
N GLN A 136 -19.99 -9.49 -9.42
CA GLN A 136 -20.36 -9.90 -10.78
C GLN A 136 -20.71 -11.41 -10.88
N GLY A 137 -21.26 -11.98 -9.79
CA GLY A 137 -21.62 -13.40 -9.71
C GLY A 137 -20.43 -14.34 -9.49
N GLN A 138 -19.22 -13.83 -9.29
CA GLN A 138 -18.02 -14.63 -9.07
C GLN A 138 -17.73 -14.77 -7.56
N ASP A 139 -16.98 -15.81 -7.18
CA ASP A 139 -16.55 -16.02 -5.80
C ASP A 139 -15.43 -15.05 -5.40
N HIS A 140 -14.71 -14.49 -6.37
CA HIS A 140 -13.67 -13.49 -6.17
C HIS A 140 -13.57 -12.55 -7.37
N VAL A 141 -13.14 -11.31 -7.11
CA VAL A 141 -12.92 -10.29 -8.13
C VAL A 141 -11.72 -9.41 -7.75
N LEU A 142 -10.96 -8.94 -8.73
CA LEU A 142 -9.90 -7.98 -8.49
C LEU A 142 -10.50 -6.60 -8.18
N PHE A 143 -10.01 -5.94 -7.15
CA PHE A 143 -10.47 -4.59 -6.78
C PHE A 143 -10.32 -3.59 -7.93
N SER A 144 -9.28 -3.74 -8.75
CA SER A 144 -9.04 -2.93 -9.95
C SER A 144 -10.15 -3.07 -11.01
N GLN A 145 -10.91 -4.17 -11.02
CA GLN A 145 -11.99 -4.46 -11.97
C GLN A 145 -13.35 -3.92 -11.50
N LEU A 146 -13.46 -3.52 -10.24
CA LEU A 146 -14.70 -3.01 -9.67
C LEU A 146 -14.97 -1.56 -10.13
N SER A 147 -16.26 -1.25 -10.34
CA SER A 147 -16.71 0.12 -10.56
C SER A 147 -16.52 0.98 -9.30
N GLU A 148 -16.57 2.30 -9.44
CA GLU A 148 -16.45 3.21 -8.30
C GLU A 148 -17.53 2.97 -7.23
N GLU A 149 -18.77 2.74 -7.67
CA GLU A 149 -19.89 2.43 -6.76
C GLU A 149 -19.67 1.13 -6.00
N GLN A 150 -19.18 0.08 -6.68
CA GLN A 150 -18.85 -1.20 -6.05
C GLN A 150 -17.71 -1.04 -5.03
N ARG A 151 -16.67 -0.25 -5.37
CA ARG A 151 -15.55 0.00 -4.45
C ARG A 151 -15.98 0.67 -3.16
N GLN A 152 -16.92 1.62 -3.24
CA GLN A 152 -17.46 2.32 -2.08
C GLN A 152 -18.24 1.40 -1.14
N ALA A 153 -18.81 0.31 -1.63
CA ALA A 153 -19.54 -0.66 -0.83
C ALA A 153 -18.62 -1.66 -0.09
N ILE A 154 -17.41 -1.92 -0.61
CA ILE A 154 -16.50 -2.94 -0.06
C ILE A 154 -16.21 -2.75 1.44
N PRO A 155 -15.91 -1.55 1.98
CA PRO A 155 -15.65 -1.39 3.40
C PRO A 155 -16.80 -1.88 4.30
N ARG A 156 -18.04 -1.64 3.89
CA ARG A 156 -19.22 -2.11 4.65
C ARG A 156 -19.38 -3.63 4.58
N LEU A 157 -19.09 -4.22 3.41
CA LEU A 157 -19.15 -5.67 3.22
C LEU A 157 -18.05 -6.38 4.00
N VAL A 158 -16.84 -5.82 4.09
CA VAL A 158 -15.74 -6.32 4.94
C VAL A 158 -16.14 -6.23 6.41
N GLN A 159 -16.62 -5.08 6.86
CA GLN A 159 -17.02 -4.88 8.26
C GLN A 159 -18.16 -5.83 8.69
N SER A 160 -19.08 -6.15 7.79
CA SER A 160 -20.15 -7.11 8.04
C SER A 160 -19.67 -8.60 7.93
N GLY A 161 -18.43 -8.82 7.51
CA GLY A 161 -17.86 -10.14 7.26
C GLY A 161 -18.47 -10.89 6.08
N ARG A 162 -19.11 -10.18 5.15
CA ARG A 162 -19.70 -10.74 3.92
C ARG A 162 -18.65 -10.99 2.84
N VAL A 163 -17.59 -10.21 2.83
CA VAL A 163 -16.41 -10.40 1.96
C VAL A 163 -15.14 -10.34 2.78
N THR A 164 -14.10 -10.99 2.26
CA THR A 164 -12.72 -10.85 2.76
C THR A 164 -11.85 -10.23 1.68
N VAL A 165 -10.78 -9.58 2.10
CA VAL A 165 -9.82 -8.97 1.19
C VAL A 165 -8.50 -9.69 1.30
N ASP A 166 -8.05 -10.23 0.18
CA ASP A 166 -6.72 -10.81 0.05
C ASP A 166 -5.83 -9.94 -0.83
N TYR A 167 -4.53 -10.09 -0.74
CA TYR A 167 -3.56 -9.27 -1.46
C TYR A 167 -2.78 -10.14 -2.45
N LEU A 168 -2.94 -9.85 -3.74
CA LEU A 168 -2.21 -10.52 -4.80
C LEU A 168 -1.04 -9.65 -5.24
N ALA A 169 0.19 -10.12 -5.10
CA ALA A 169 1.34 -9.43 -5.65
C ALA A 169 1.13 -9.26 -7.16
N LYS A 170 1.17 -8.01 -7.64
CA LYS A 170 1.41 -7.78 -9.05
C LYS A 170 2.83 -8.24 -9.32
N ASP A 171 2.96 -9.46 -9.82
CA ASP A 171 4.21 -9.90 -10.39
C ASP A 171 4.64 -8.83 -11.39
N LYS A 172 5.64 -8.03 -11.03
CA LYS A 172 6.52 -7.51 -12.05
C LYS A 172 7.14 -8.77 -12.61
N GLN A 173 6.53 -9.29 -13.67
CA GLN A 173 7.21 -10.27 -14.52
C GLN A 173 8.47 -9.57 -15.06
N ASN A 174 9.46 -9.40 -14.20
CA ASN A 174 10.84 -9.47 -14.61
C ASN A 174 11.04 -10.93 -14.97
N ILE A 175 10.43 -11.34 -16.10
CA ILE A 175 10.88 -12.51 -16.81
C ILE A 175 12.35 -12.20 -17.05
N LYS A 176 13.23 -12.82 -16.27
CA LYS A 176 14.65 -12.89 -16.59
C LYS A 176 14.70 -13.65 -17.91
N THR A 177 14.58 -12.93 -19.00
CA THR A 177 14.82 -13.48 -20.33
C THR A 177 16.30 -13.76 -20.38
N GLU A 178 16.69 -15.00 -20.17
CA GLU A 178 17.98 -15.49 -20.59
C GLU A 178 18.00 -15.38 -22.12
N LYS A 179 18.84 -14.52 -22.61
CA LYS A 179 19.08 -14.43 -24.06
C LYS A 179 19.83 -15.67 -24.48
N HIS A 180 19.11 -16.68 -24.97
CA HIS A 180 19.75 -17.81 -25.61
C HIS A 180 20.20 -17.38 -27.00
N TYR A 181 21.53 -17.36 -27.22
CA TYR A 181 22.13 -17.12 -28.52
C TYR A 181 22.40 -18.46 -29.16
N SER A 182 21.67 -18.85 -30.21
CA SER A 182 22.03 -19.96 -31.08
C SER A 182 22.84 -19.40 -32.24
N VAL A 183 24.07 -19.86 -32.38
CA VAL A 183 24.92 -19.49 -33.49
C VAL A 183 24.94 -20.67 -34.49
N GLN A 184 24.61 -20.39 -35.75
CA GLN A 184 24.75 -21.41 -36.80
C GLN A 184 26.23 -21.80 -36.96
N LYS A 185 26.50 -23.09 -37.11
CA LYS A 185 27.87 -23.69 -37.11
C LYS A 185 28.88 -22.97 -37.99
N GLY A 186 28.47 -22.41 -39.13
CA GLY A 186 29.36 -21.66 -40.04
C GLY A 186 29.79 -20.28 -39.58
N ILE A 187 29.08 -19.65 -38.65
CA ILE A 187 29.40 -18.30 -38.17
C ILE A 187 30.49 -18.33 -37.08
N LEU A 188 30.61 -19.41 -36.34
CA LEU A 188 31.66 -19.58 -35.32
C LEU A 188 33.06 -19.62 -35.93
N GLU A 189 33.20 -20.24 -37.09
CA GLU A 189 34.49 -20.29 -37.79
C GLU A 189 34.91 -18.91 -38.29
N THR A 190 33.98 -18.12 -38.78
CA THR A 190 34.23 -16.75 -39.26
C THR A 190 34.59 -15.80 -38.11
N LEU A 191 33.94 -15.93 -36.93
CA LEU A 191 34.25 -15.15 -35.75
C LEU A 191 35.62 -15.51 -35.15
N ALA A 192 36.01 -16.78 -35.14
CA ALA A 192 37.32 -17.23 -34.68
C ALA A 192 38.46 -16.67 -35.54
N ILE A 193 38.27 -16.57 -36.86
CA ILE A 193 39.22 -15.95 -37.81
C ILE A 193 39.31 -14.43 -37.54
N SER A 194 38.18 -13.76 -37.32
CA SER A 194 38.15 -12.30 -37.02
C SER A 194 38.88 -11.94 -35.72
N GLN A 195 38.84 -12.77 -34.69
CA GLN A 195 39.57 -12.53 -33.44
C GLN A 195 41.07 -12.79 -33.57
N ARG A 196 41.48 -13.73 -34.42
CA ARG A 196 42.92 -13.95 -34.73
C ARG A 196 43.51 -12.78 -35.53
N ALA A 197 42.74 -12.14 -36.39
CA ALA A 197 43.17 -10.98 -37.17
C ALA A 197 43.34 -9.69 -36.30
N LYS A 198 42.70 -9.58 -35.16
CA LYS A 198 42.85 -8.44 -34.23
C LYS A 198 44.03 -8.56 -33.26
N ARG A 199 44.74 -9.67 -33.25
CA ARG A 199 45.92 -9.91 -32.39
C ARG A 199 47.28 -9.88 -33.14
N ARG A 200 47.32 -9.28 -34.34
CA ARG A 200 48.57 -8.98 -35.07
C ARG A 200 48.78 -7.49 -35.20
#